data_7a06a5c6123717452c646d0ac8153b09
#
_entry.id   7a06a5c6123717452c646d0ac8153b09
#
_cell.length_a   1.000
_cell.length_b   1.000
_cell.length_c   1.000
_cell.angle_alpha   90.00
_cell.angle_beta   90.00
_cell.angle_gamma   90.00
#
_symmetry.space_group_name_H-M   'P 1'
#
loop_
_entity.id
_entity.type
_entity.pdbx_description
1 polymer ?
#
loop_
_entity_poly.entity_id
_entity_poly.type
_entity_poly.pdbx_seq_one_letter_code
_entity_poly.pdbx_strand_id
1 'polypeptide(L)'
;MQLFEPDAPWQNAAGRVHVFKLYGEWVGYASESQLKQVVQNAQGRGFALGMEFGPLDAEGCGEGIEGFSGVSYAVSAAKRIKSVGGTLHFLAMDEPYYYGHFYDGPNACHWSAEKIAQEIDQFSTAMKAVFPNILIGDTEALAGNANAESFKGWIETFRAVNGYDLAFLHMDVDWARPDWAGEVIAIEEHGDQFNVPVGIIYGGNGFDPTDEEWLSAAGERVKKLEIENGGVPDHILFQSWNDKPDHTLPETTDFTFTNFINDYFEDKSGLGYRREGEGANLALGKAVRVSNVTEGLVGAFAVDGDLGTLWNSGGGPIQWIEIDLGAEYSILRVELTPSQYPAGETVHRLLVAGSNRQFNEANVFEGYTSDGQALVFSPSSPIPSIQFVRVETTVSPSWVAWREIEVIDAGP
;
A
#
# COMPACT_ATOMS: atom_id res chain seq x y z
N MET A 1 19.23 5.69 3.25
CA MET A 1 20.35 4.75 2.94
C MET A 1 20.20 3.39 3.61
N GLN A 2 19.59 3.30 4.79
CA GLN A 2 19.44 2.03 5.55
C GLN A 2 18.82 0.88 4.70
N LEU A 3 17.79 1.17 3.90
CA LEU A 3 17.13 0.18 3.01
C LEU A 3 18.08 -0.45 1.97
N PHE A 4 19.16 0.22 1.64
CA PHE A 4 20.10 -0.21 0.59
C PHE A 4 21.41 -0.80 1.14
N GLU A 5 21.47 -1.04 2.44
CA GLU A 5 22.58 -1.82 3.02
C GLU A 5 22.44 -3.30 2.60
N PRO A 6 23.57 -4.04 2.45
CA PRO A 6 23.56 -5.40 1.92
C PRO A 6 22.62 -6.37 2.63
N ASP A 7 22.51 -6.26 3.95
CA ASP A 7 21.73 -7.16 4.81
C ASP A 7 20.53 -6.44 5.46
N ALA A 8 20.02 -5.35 4.84
CA ALA A 8 18.88 -4.61 5.37
C ALA A 8 17.67 -5.53 5.56
N PRO A 9 17.11 -5.61 6.79
CA PRO A 9 16.07 -6.59 7.14
C PRO A 9 14.68 -6.13 6.72
N TRP A 10 14.37 -6.21 5.39
CA TRP A 10 13.08 -5.87 4.80
C TRP A 10 12.79 -6.67 3.52
N GLN A 11 13.12 -7.94 3.52
CA GLN A 11 13.01 -8.80 2.34
C GLN A 11 11.55 -9.01 1.89
N ASN A 12 10.62 -9.17 2.84
CA ASN A 12 9.19 -9.35 2.55
C ASN A 12 8.60 -8.06 1.97
N ALA A 13 8.77 -6.93 2.65
CA ALA A 13 8.32 -5.63 2.15
C ALA A 13 8.95 -5.31 0.78
N ALA A 14 10.26 -5.60 0.61
CA ALA A 14 10.92 -5.42 -0.68
C ALA A 14 10.32 -6.30 -1.79
N GLY A 15 9.88 -7.51 -1.47
CA GLY A 15 9.20 -8.39 -2.43
C GLY A 15 7.85 -7.85 -2.94
N ARG A 16 7.28 -6.88 -2.26
CA ARG A 16 6.04 -6.19 -2.61
C ARG A 16 6.25 -4.90 -3.41
N VAL A 17 7.49 -4.38 -3.44
CA VAL A 17 7.85 -3.12 -4.10
C VAL A 17 8.17 -3.36 -5.57
N HIS A 18 7.50 -2.66 -6.46
CA HIS A 18 7.77 -2.69 -7.90
C HIS A 18 8.61 -1.50 -8.36
N VAL A 19 8.38 -0.34 -7.77
CA VAL A 19 9.06 0.91 -8.10
C VAL A 19 9.62 1.55 -6.84
N PHE A 20 10.86 1.99 -6.88
CA PHE A 20 11.45 2.84 -5.86
C PHE A 20 11.62 4.25 -6.42
N LYS A 21 10.91 5.22 -5.83
CA LYS A 21 10.91 6.62 -6.25
C LYS A 21 11.94 7.41 -5.45
N LEU A 22 12.80 8.16 -6.13
CA LEU A 22 13.84 9.01 -5.55
C LEU A 22 13.41 10.47 -5.64
N TYR A 23 13.69 11.24 -4.61
CA TYR A 23 13.59 12.70 -4.69
C TYR A 23 14.73 13.27 -5.54
N GLY A 24 14.39 14.13 -6.47
CA GLY A 24 15.35 14.75 -7.37
C GLY A 24 16.42 15.56 -6.65
N GLU A 25 16.06 16.25 -5.56
CA GLU A 25 16.98 16.98 -4.70
C GLU A 25 18.01 16.04 -4.08
N TRP A 26 17.58 14.90 -3.52
CA TRP A 26 18.50 13.90 -2.97
C TRP A 26 19.47 13.40 -4.05
N VAL A 27 18.97 13.09 -5.23
CA VAL A 27 19.81 12.70 -6.37
C VAL A 27 20.82 13.80 -6.70
N GLY A 28 20.44 15.07 -6.57
CA GLY A 28 21.27 16.23 -6.82
C GLY A 28 22.50 16.32 -5.90
N TYR A 29 22.38 16.05 -4.60
CA TYR A 29 23.47 16.20 -3.62
C TYR A 29 24.08 14.88 -3.13
N ALA A 30 23.46 13.73 -3.35
CA ALA A 30 24.01 12.44 -2.95
C ALA A 30 25.42 12.22 -3.53
N SER A 31 26.31 11.60 -2.78
CA SER A 31 27.61 11.21 -3.32
C SER A 31 27.45 10.14 -4.43
N GLU A 32 28.45 10.07 -5.31
CA GLU A 32 28.46 9.04 -6.37
C GLU A 32 28.39 7.62 -5.80
N SER A 33 29.06 7.38 -4.66
CA SER A 33 29.00 6.07 -3.98
C SER A 33 27.61 5.74 -3.45
N GLN A 34 26.88 6.71 -2.89
CA GLN A 34 25.52 6.54 -2.42
C GLN A 34 24.56 6.26 -3.59
N LEU A 35 24.63 7.04 -4.68
CA LEU A 35 23.84 6.79 -5.88
C LEU A 35 24.09 5.41 -6.45
N LYS A 36 25.37 5.01 -6.54
CA LYS A 36 25.75 3.70 -7.04
C LYS A 36 25.20 2.58 -6.16
N GLN A 37 25.26 2.72 -4.84
CA GLN A 37 24.71 1.76 -3.89
C GLN A 37 23.20 1.60 -4.08
N VAL A 38 22.45 2.69 -4.18
CA VAL A 38 21.00 2.68 -4.42
C VAL A 38 20.67 2.02 -5.75
N VAL A 39 21.32 2.42 -6.84
CA VAL A 39 21.10 1.88 -8.17
C VAL A 39 21.37 0.37 -8.21
N GLN A 40 22.50 -0.07 -7.68
CA GLN A 40 22.89 -1.49 -7.68
C GLN A 40 21.93 -2.34 -6.83
N ASN A 41 21.52 -1.83 -5.66
CA ASN A 41 20.58 -2.55 -4.81
C ASN A 41 19.19 -2.64 -5.44
N ALA A 42 18.67 -1.55 -6.02
CA ALA A 42 17.40 -1.55 -6.74
C ALA A 42 17.41 -2.53 -7.92
N GLN A 43 18.48 -2.53 -8.72
CA GLN A 43 18.65 -3.49 -9.80
C GLN A 43 18.72 -4.94 -9.31
N GLY A 44 19.46 -5.19 -8.22
CA GLY A 44 19.57 -6.52 -7.60
C GLY A 44 18.24 -7.06 -7.05
N ARG A 45 17.34 -6.18 -6.64
CA ARG A 45 16.00 -6.52 -6.17
C ARG A 45 14.95 -6.53 -7.28
N GLY A 46 15.29 -6.08 -8.49
CA GLY A 46 14.36 -5.98 -9.60
C GLY A 46 13.43 -4.77 -9.55
N PHE A 47 13.74 -3.75 -8.74
CA PHE A 47 12.95 -2.52 -8.69
C PHE A 47 13.15 -1.69 -9.95
N ALA A 48 12.08 -1.16 -10.50
CA ALA A 48 12.15 -0.03 -11.39
C ALA A 48 12.47 1.24 -10.59
N LEU A 49 13.32 2.13 -11.12
CA LEU A 49 13.60 3.41 -10.49
C LEU A 49 12.70 4.49 -11.07
N GLY A 50 12.03 5.23 -10.20
CA GLY A 50 11.37 6.49 -10.49
C GLY A 50 12.15 7.67 -9.89
N MET A 51 11.90 8.87 -10.39
CA MET A 51 12.37 10.12 -9.80
C MET A 51 11.23 11.13 -9.78
N GLU A 52 11.09 11.84 -8.67
CA GLU A 52 10.13 12.94 -8.53
C GLU A 52 10.86 14.28 -8.68
N PHE A 53 10.27 15.20 -9.43
CA PHE A 53 10.91 16.46 -9.72
C PHE A 53 9.93 17.52 -10.28
N GLY A 54 10.02 18.77 -9.80
CA GLY A 54 9.24 19.89 -10.33
C GLY A 54 9.65 20.24 -11.78
N PRO A 55 8.76 20.11 -12.77
CA PRO A 55 9.11 20.23 -14.18
C PRO A 55 9.18 21.66 -14.70
N LEU A 56 8.64 22.66 -13.96
CA LEU A 56 8.47 24.00 -14.46
C LEU A 56 9.70 24.88 -14.20
N ASP A 57 10.01 25.78 -15.13
CA ASP A 57 11.00 26.83 -14.94
C ASP A 57 10.31 28.12 -14.44
N ALA A 58 10.91 28.78 -13.45
CA ALA A 58 10.41 30.04 -12.93
C ALA A 58 10.67 31.19 -13.92
N GLU A 59 9.62 31.86 -14.37
CA GLU A 59 9.67 32.97 -15.31
C GLU A 59 8.84 34.17 -14.82
N GLY A 60 9.42 35.02 -13.98
CA GLY A 60 8.72 36.19 -13.41
C GLY A 60 7.70 35.83 -12.32
N CYS A 61 7.46 34.54 -12.12
CA CYS A 61 6.71 33.88 -11.04
C CYS A 61 7.28 32.49 -10.82
N GLY A 62 6.82 31.75 -9.81
CA GLY A 62 7.22 30.38 -9.55
C GLY A 62 8.51 30.25 -8.71
N GLU A 63 9.25 31.32 -8.47
CA GLU A 63 10.51 31.23 -7.70
C GLU A 63 10.28 30.80 -6.26
N GLY A 64 10.89 29.66 -5.88
CA GLY A 64 10.77 29.08 -4.55
C GLY A 64 9.44 28.37 -4.27
N ILE A 65 8.68 28.09 -5.32
CA ILE A 65 7.42 27.32 -5.25
C ILE A 65 7.70 25.89 -5.71
N GLU A 66 7.06 24.93 -5.06
CA GLU A 66 7.02 23.52 -5.47
C GLU A 66 6.49 23.41 -6.92
N GLY A 67 6.89 22.37 -7.65
CA GLY A 67 6.62 22.28 -9.08
C GLY A 67 7.61 23.03 -9.98
N PHE A 68 8.37 24.01 -9.45
CA PHE A 68 9.28 24.89 -10.19
C PHE A 68 10.76 24.65 -9.91
N SER A 69 11.21 23.39 -9.96
CA SER A 69 12.61 23.04 -9.77
C SER A 69 13.49 23.24 -11.02
N GLY A 70 12.88 23.27 -12.18
CA GLY A 70 13.50 23.60 -13.46
C GLY A 70 14.11 22.45 -14.25
N VAL A 71 13.99 22.53 -15.56
CA VAL A 71 14.42 21.52 -16.54
C VAL A 71 15.92 21.17 -16.40
N SER A 72 16.76 22.17 -16.26
CA SER A 72 18.23 21.99 -16.23
C SER A 72 18.69 21.16 -15.04
N TYR A 73 18.07 21.36 -13.89
CA TYR A 73 18.40 20.60 -12.67
C TYR A 73 17.93 19.16 -12.76
N ALA A 74 16.71 18.90 -13.25
CA ALA A 74 16.18 17.57 -13.48
C ALA A 74 17.07 16.75 -14.43
N VAL A 75 17.48 17.35 -15.56
CA VAL A 75 18.38 16.73 -16.53
C VAL A 75 19.74 16.41 -15.90
N SER A 76 20.26 17.30 -15.03
CA SER A 76 21.50 17.05 -14.30
C SER A 76 21.37 15.84 -13.36
N ALA A 77 20.29 15.76 -12.58
CA ALA A 77 19.99 14.64 -11.70
C ALA A 77 19.86 13.33 -12.50
N ALA A 78 19.13 13.33 -13.59
CA ALA A 78 18.97 12.17 -14.48
C ALA A 78 20.32 11.69 -15.05
N LYS A 79 21.19 12.59 -15.48
CA LYS A 79 22.54 12.26 -15.94
C LYS A 79 23.40 11.66 -14.83
N ARG A 80 23.26 12.09 -13.59
CA ARG A 80 23.97 11.49 -12.44
C ARG A 80 23.56 10.04 -12.24
N ILE A 81 22.27 9.71 -12.27
CA ILE A 81 21.80 8.33 -12.20
C ILE A 81 22.40 7.50 -13.36
N LYS A 82 22.38 8.03 -14.59
CA LYS A 82 22.93 7.36 -15.76
C LYS A 82 24.43 7.11 -15.64
N SER A 83 25.19 8.06 -15.06
CA SER A 83 26.66 7.96 -14.90
C SER A 83 27.08 6.83 -13.98
N VAL A 84 26.24 6.43 -13.03
CA VAL A 84 26.50 5.29 -12.13
C VAL A 84 25.90 3.97 -12.62
N GLY A 85 25.41 3.93 -13.88
CA GLY A 85 24.85 2.73 -14.51
C GLY A 85 23.37 2.50 -14.22
N GLY A 86 22.67 3.50 -13.68
CA GLY A 86 21.22 3.44 -13.41
C GLY A 86 20.39 3.75 -14.67
N THR A 87 19.14 3.29 -14.63
CA THR A 87 18.09 3.63 -15.60
C THR A 87 16.89 4.18 -14.84
N LEU A 88 16.39 5.34 -15.24
CA LEU A 88 15.09 5.82 -14.80
C LEU A 88 14.00 5.25 -15.72
N HIS A 89 13.02 4.61 -15.12
CA HIS A 89 11.88 4.03 -15.82
C HIS A 89 10.69 4.99 -15.78
N PHE A 90 10.57 5.75 -14.67
CA PHE A 90 9.46 6.64 -14.40
C PHE A 90 9.97 8.01 -13.95
N LEU A 91 9.28 9.04 -14.39
CA LEU A 91 9.38 10.39 -13.86
C LEU A 91 8.02 10.79 -13.34
N ALA A 92 7.92 11.09 -12.05
CA ALA A 92 6.76 11.71 -11.44
C ALA A 92 7.01 13.23 -11.44
N MET A 93 6.20 13.97 -12.14
CA MET A 93 6.23 15.43 -12.06
C MET A 93 5.65 15.86 -10.71
N ASP A 94 6.29 16.80 -10.07
CA ASP A 94 6.00 17.23 -8.72
C ASP A 94 5.06 18.44 -8.75
N GLU A 95 3.77 18.17 -8.72
CA GLU A 95 2.64 19.08 -8.58
C GLU A 95 2.60 20.32 -9.52
N PRO A 96 2.95 20.16 -10.82
CA PRO A 96 3.01 21.29 -11.73
C PRO A 96 1.66 21.97 -11.96
N TYR A 97 0.57 21.21 -12.01
CA TYR A 97 -0.74 21.77 -12.26
C TYR A 97 -1.28 22.50 -11.03
N TYR A 98 -1.13 21.91 -9.85
CA TYR A 98 -1.55 22.58 -8.62
C TYR A 98 -0.78 23.88 -8.40
N TYR A 99 0.53 23.83 -8.38
CA TYR A 99 1.35 25.01 -8.11
C TYR A 99 1.40 26.02 -9.25
N GLY A 100 1.27 25.56 -10.48
CA GLY A 100 1.22 26.45 -11.63
C GLY A 100 -0.10 27.17 -11.78
N HIS A 101 -1.23 26.56 -11.36
CA HIS A 101 -2.58 27.04 -11.62
C HIS A 101 -3.34 27.49 -10.36
N PHE A 102 -3.41 26.65 -9.31
CA PHE A 102 -4.28 26.87 -8.14
C PHE A 102 -3.61 27.58 -6.99
N TYR A 103 -2.30 27.42 -6.84
CA TYR A 103 -1.57 28.04 -5.75
C TYR A 103 -1.76 29.57 -5.78
N ASP A 104 -2.12 30.15 -4.62
CA ASP A 104 -2.46 31.57 -4.47
C ASP A 104 -1.57 32.28 -3.41
N GLY A 105 -0.34 31.77 -3.21
CA GLY A 105 0.62 32.36 -2.31
C GLY A 105 1.58 33.33 -2.99
N PRO A 106 2.64 33.78 -2.29
CA PRO A 106 3.68 34.60 -2.89
C PRO A 106 4.29 33.95 -4.13
N ASN A 107 4.58 34.74 -5.16
CA ASN A 107 5.11 34.31 -6.45
C ASN A 107 4.20 33.37 -7.28
N ALA A 108 2.91 33.25 -6.95
CA ALA A 108 1.97 32.45 -7.72
C ALA A 108 1.94 32.86 -9.19
N CYS A 109 1.84 31.88 -10.09
CA CYS A 109 1.85 32.09 -11.53
C CYS A 109 0.43 32.21 -12.15
N HIS A 110 -0.52 31.46 -11.62
CA HIS A 110 -1.88 31.33 -12.15
C HIS A 110 -1.92 31.04 -13.66
N TRP A 111 -1.04 30.15 -14.12
CA TRP A 111 -0.99 29.76 -15.52
C TRP A 111 -2.22 28.91 -15.90
N SER A 112 -2.59 28.96 -17.18
CA SER A 112 -3.60 28.04 -17.69
C SER A 112 -3.03 26.63 -17.80
N ALA A 113 -3.90 25.61 -17.76
CA ALA A 113 -3.51 24.22 -17.93
C ALA A 113 -2.73 23.98 -19.24
N GLU A 114 -3.13 24.66 -20.32
CA GLU A 114 -2.44 24.60 -21.63
C GLU A 114 -1.01 25.15 -21.55
N LYS A 115 -0.80 26.25 -20.82
CA LYS A 115 0.55 26.82 -20.64
C LYS A 115 1.43 25.84 -19.86
N ILE A 116 0.92 25.24 -18.79
CA ILE A 116 1.65 24.26 -17.99
C ILE A 116 2.00 23.04 -18.84
N ALA A 117 1.04 22.50 -19.59
CA ALA A 117 1.26 21.37 -20.48
C ALA A 117 2.32 21.66 -21.57
N GLN A 118 2.39 22.90 -22.08
CA GLN A 118 3.42 23.32 -23.03
C GLN A 118 4.82 23.39 -22.42
N GLU A 119 4.96 23.86 -21.17
CA GLU A 119 6.24 23.84 -20.44
C GLU A 119 6.71 22.40 -20.18
N ILE A 120 5.77 21.52 -19.84
CA ILE A 120 6.06 20.09 -19.62
C ILE A 120 6.52 19.40 -20.91
N ASP A 121 6.09 19.79 -22.10
CA ASP A 121 6.60 19.22 -23.35
C ASP A 121 8.11 19.43 -23.50
N GLN A 122 8.61 20.62 -23.17
CA GLN A 122 10.05 20.92 -23.20
C GLN A 122 10.80 20.06 -22.17
N PHE A 123 10.27 19.97 -20.94
CA PHE A 123 10.81 19.14 -19.90
C PHE A 123 10.88 17.64 -20.30
N SER A 124 9.77 17.10 -20.79
CA SER A 124 9.66 15.72 -21.24
C SER A 124 10.65 15.39 -22.36
N THR A 125 10.79 16.30 -23.32
CA THR A 125 11.74 16.18 -24.41
C THR A 125 13.18 16.11 -23.90
N ALA A 126 13.54 16.97 -22.95
CA ALA A 126 14.86 16.99 -22.35
C ALA A 126 15.15 15.72 -21.54
N MET A 127 14.17 15.19 -20.81
CA MET A 127 14.32 13.96 -20.04
C MET A 127 14.41 12.73 -20.94
N LYS A 128 13.60 12.64 -22.00
CA LYS A 128 13.67 11.58 -23.03
C LYS A 128 14.99 11.59 -23.78
N ALA A 129 15.68 12.72 -23.92
CA ALA A 129 17.03 12.78 -24.48
C ALA A 129 18.08 12.08 -23.59
N VAL A 130 17.86 11.98 -22.26
CA VAL A 130 18.70 11.24 -21.34
C VAL A 130 18.29 9.76 -21.28
N PHE A 131 16.99 9.49 -21.11
CA PHE A 131 16.39 8.17 -21.01
C PHE A 131 15.24 8.04 -22.03
N PRO A 132 15.49 7.53 -23.25
CA PRO A 132 14.50 7.55 -24.33
C PRO A 132 13.16 6.83 -24.03
N ASN A 133 13.19 5.87 -23.13
CA ASN A 133 12.01 5.06 -22.77
C ASN A 133 11.40 5.45 -21.41
N ILE A 134 11.77 6.59 -20.86
CA ILE A 134 11.21 7.05 -19.58
C ILE A 134 9.71 7.34 -19.73
N LEU A 135 8.93 6.83 -18.80
CA LEU A 135 7.49 7.11 -18.70
C LEU A 135 7.28 8.37 -17.87
N ILE A 136 6.49 9.30 -18.39
CA ILE A 136 6.21 10.59 -17.73
C ILE A 136 4.82 10.51 -17.12
N GLY A 137 4.76 10.54 -15.82
CA GLY A 137 3.54 10.64 -15.03
C GLY A 137 3.55 11.87 -14.14
N ASP A 138 2.50 12.03 -13.39
CA ASP A 138 2.25 13.23 -12.60
C ASP A 138 1.94 12.87 -11.16
N THR A 139 2.39 13.70 -10.22
CA THR A 139 1.94 13.71 -8.83
C THR A 139 1.28 15.07 -8.62
N GLU A 140 0.06 15.10 -8.08
CA GLU A 140 -0.70 16.35 -7.97
C GLU A 140 -1.38 16.47 -6.61
N ALA A 141 -1.41 17.68 -6.07
CA ALA A 141 -2.07 17.98 -4.80
C ALA A 141 -3.59 18.06 -4.96
N LEU A 142 -4.32 17.17 -4.32
CA LEU A 142 -5.76 17.33 -4.10
C LEU A 142 -5.98 18.27 -2.91
N ALA A 143 -5.75 19.55 -3.12
CA ALA A 143 -5.75 20.57 -2.08
C ALA A 143 -6.41 21.90 -2.58
N GLY A 144 -6.69 22.79 -1.65
CA GLY A 144 -7.24 24.12 -1.96
C GLY A 144 -8.51 24.04 -2.82
N ASN A 145 -8.48 24.67 -3.99
CA ASN A 145 -9.60 24.72 -4.94
C ASN A 145 -9.51 23.62 -6.04
N ALA A 146 -8.43 22.84 -6.09
CA ALA A 146 -8.34 21.68 -6.97
C ALA A 146 -9.36 20.61 -6.57
N ASN A 147 -9.95 19.93 -7.53
CA ASN A 147 -10.98 18.90 -7.31
C ASN A 147 -10.98 17.88 -8.45
N ALA A 148 -11.78 16.83 -8.34
CA ALA A 148 -11.82 15.75 -9.33
C ALA A 148 -12.08 16.24 -10.76
N GLU A 149 -12.98 17.20 -10.98
CA GLU A 149 -13.29 17.72 -12.30
C GLU A 149 -12.11 18.53 -12.88
N SER A 150 -11.33 19.21 -12.01
CA SER A 150 -10.09 19.89 -12.42
C SER A 150 -9.06 18.90 -12.97
N PHE A 151 -8.86 17.77 -12.30
CA PHE A 151 -7.90 16.74 -12.74
C PHE A 151 -8.35 16.02 -14.00
N LYS A 152 -9.65 15.81 -14.18
CA LYS A 152 -10.20 15.36 -15.46
C LYS A 152 -9.83 16.32 -16.60
N GLY A 153 -10.09 17.62 -16.41
CA GLY A 153 -9.71 18.65 -17.38
C GLY A 153 -8.21 18.72 -17.63
N TRP A 154 -7.40 18.44 -16.60
CA TRP A 154 -5.95 18.36 -16.71
C TRP A 154 -5.49 17.20 -17.59
N ILE A 155 -6.00 15.98 -17.36
CA ILE A 155 -5.70 14.79 -18.18
C ILE A 155 -6.04 15.08 -19.66
N GLU A 156 -7.21 15.64 -19.93
CA GLU A 156 -7.65 16.01 -21.29
C GLU A 156 -6.72 17.04 -21.94
N THR A 157 -6.38 18.10 -21.20
CA THR A 157 -5.51 19.17 -21.68
C THR A 157 -4.10 18.68 -21.94
N PHE A 158 -3.55 17.90 -21.02
CA PHE A 158 -2.21 17.31 -21.17
C PHE A 158 -2.13 16.49 -22.47
N ARG A 159 -3.08 15.58 -22.68
CA ARG A 159 -3.17 14.75 -23.90
C ARG A 159 -3.30 15.61 -25.16
N ALA A 160 -4.15 16.63 -25.13
CA ALA A 160 -4.41 17.48 -26.28
C ALA A 160 -3.18 18.30 -26.69
N VAL A 161 -2.40 18.78 -25.73
CA VAL A 161 -1.21 19.61 -25.97
C VAL A 161 0.00 18.75 -26.32
N ASN A 162 0.25 17.69 -25.59
CA ASN A 162 1.47 16.88 -25.70
C ASN A 162 1.36 15.74 -26.74
N GLY A 163 0.14 15.36 -27.13
CA GLY A 163 -0.11 14.29 -28.10
C GLY A 163 0.16 12.89 -27.57
N TYR A 164 0.34 12.72 -26.28
CA TYR A 164 0.45 11.44 -25.56
C TYR A 164 -0.17 11.56 -24.17
N ASP A 165 -0.46 10.42 -23.52
CA ASP A 165 -1.09 10.37 -22.22
C ASP A 165 -0.07 10.47 -21.09
N LEU A 166 -0.51 10.98 -19.93
CA LEU A 166 0.20 10.73 -18.68
C LEU A 166 0.33 9.23 -18.46
N ALA A 167 1.53 8.78 -18.07
CA ALA A 167 1.76 7.38 -17.74
C ALA A 167 1.05 6.95 -16.45
N PHE A 168 0.78 7.90 -15.58
CA PHE A 168 0.01 7.77 -14.34
C PHE A 168 -0.32 9.17 -13.80
N LEU A 169 -1.31 9.23 -12.90
CA LEU A 169 -1.61 10.37 -12.05
C LEU A 169 -1.61 9.91 -10.58
N HIS A 170 -0.73 10.43 -9.76
CA HIS A 170 -0.67 10.16 -8.33
C HIS A 170 -1.23 11.33 -7.53
N MET A 171 -2.07 11.02 -6.55
CA MET A 171 -2.70 12.03 -5.73
C MET A 171 -1.98 12.18 -4.39
N ASP A 172 -1.50 13.40 -4.12
CA ASP A 172 -1.14 13.87 -2.78
C ASP A 172 -2.36 14.59 -2.20
N VAL A 173 -2.91 14.02 -1.14
CA VAL A 173 -4.21 14.43 -0.63
C VAL A 173 -4.07 15.33 0.59
N ASP A 174 -4.70 16.49 0.56
CA ASP A 174 -4.99 17.25 1.77
C ASP A 174 -6.04 16.51 2.61
N TRP A 175 -5.58 15.76 3.60
CA TRP A 175 -6.40 14.91 4.45
C TRP A 175 -7.41 15.67 5.32
N ALA A 176 -7.30 17.00 5.40
CA ALA A 176 -8.27 17.84 6.09
C ALA A 176 -9.54 18.10 5.28
N ARG A 177 -9.55 17.77 3.98
CA ARG A 177 -10.73 17.92 3.12
C ARG A 177 -11.87 17.01 3.58
N PRO A 178 -13.11 17.51 3.70
CA PRO A 178 -14.23 16.72 4.25
C PRO A 178 -14.58 15.47 3.44
N ASP A 179 -14.48 15.52 2.11
CA ASP A 179 -14.89 14.44 1.19
C ASP A 179 -13.74 13.98 0.28
N TRP A 180 -12.53 13.96 0.80
CA TRP A 180 -11.36 13.59 0.02
C TRP A 180 -11.47 12.19 -0.61
N ALA A 181 -12.06 11.21 0.09
CA ALA A 181 -12.20 9.84 -0.41
C ALA A 181 -13.14 9.77 -1.62
N GLY A 182 -14.27 10.48 -1.58
CA GLY A 182 -15.18 10.58 -2.72
C GLY A 182 -14.53 11.29 -3.91
N GLU A 183 -13.72 12.32 -3.67
CA GLU A 183 -12.98 12.99 -4.74
C GLU A 183 -11.90 12.11 -5.37
N VAL A 184 -11.16 11.33 -4.56
CA VAL A 184 -10.16 10.37 -5.09
C VAL A 184 -10.85 9.32 -5.96
N ILE A 185 -11.96 8.73 -5.51
CA ILE A 185 -12.74 7.77 -6.32
C ILE A 185 -13.21 8.39 -7.64
N ALA A 186 -13.68 9.63 -7.62
CA ALA A 186 -14.06 10.31 -8.86
C ALA A 186 -12.85 10.54 -9.79
N ILE A 187 -11.65 10.77 -9.25
CA ILE A 187 -10.41 10.88 -10.04
C ILE A 187 -10.04 9.51 -10.61
N GLU A 188 -10.16 8.41 -9.84
CA GLU A 188 -9.97 7.04 -10.33
C GLU A 188 -10.91 6.76 -11.52
N GLU A 189 -12.20 7.07 -11.41
CA GLU A 189 -13.18 6.93 -12.49
C GLU A 189 -12.81 7.76 -13.74
N HIS A 190 -12.25 8.95 -13.57
CA HIS A 190 -11.75 9.76 -14.68
C HIS A 190 -10.50 9.17 -15.31
N GLY A 191 -9.56 8.67 -14.50
CA GLY A 191 -8.39 7.94 -14.97
C GLY A 191 -8.77 6.75 -15.85
N ASP A 192 -9.70 5.95 -15.42
CA ASP A 192 -10.24 4.80 -16.17
C ASP A 192 -10.81 5.22 -17.53
N GLN A 193 -11.56 6.33 -17.59
CA GLN A 193 -12.13 6.84 -18.84
C GLN A 193 -11.06 7.21 -19.87
N PHE A 194 -9.91 7.67 -19.40
CA PHE A 194 -8.79 8.12 -20.24
C PHE A 194 -7.66 7.10 -20.33
N ASN A 195 -7.77 5.96 -19.63
CA ASN A 195 -6.74 4.92 -19.60
C ASN A 195 -5.42 5.43 -18.96
N VAL A 196 -5.55 6.30 -17.96
CA VAL A 196 -4.46 6.84 -17.14
C VAL A 196 -4.56 6.21 -15.75
N PRO A 197 -3.63 5.35 -15.36
CA PRO A 197 -3.62 4.76 -14.03
C PRO A 197 -3.56 5.84 -12.95
N VAL A 198 -4.42 5.70 -11.92
CA VAL A 198 -4.47 6.63 -10.80
C VAL A 198 -3.90 5.95 -9.55
N GLY A 199 -3.05 6.65 -8.84
CA GLY A 199 -2.47 6.18 -7.58
C GLY A 199 -2.68 7.17 -6.44
N ILE A 200 -2.42 6.70 -5.24
CA ILE A 200 -2.54 7.52 -4.03
C ILE A 200 -1.28 7.41 -3.18
N ILE A 201 -0.86 8.53 -2.60
CA ILE A 201 0.25 8.60 -1.65
C ILE A 201 -0.33 8.51 -0.24
N TYR A 202 -0.16 7.36 0.42
CA TYR A 202 -0.53 7.20 1.82
C TYR A 202 0.61 7.68 2.73
N GLY A 203 0.29 8.63 3.57
CA GLY A 203 1.18 9.19 4.57
C GLY A 203 0.44 9.57 5.85
N GLY A 204 1.15 9.88 6.91
CA GLY A 204 0.62 10.47 8.16
C GLY A 204 0.48 11.99 8.06
N ASN A 205 0.30 12.66 9.20
CA ASN A 205 0.22 14.12 9.23
C ASN A 205 1.63 14.71 9.41
N GLY A 206 1.83 15.93 8.89
CA GLY A 206 3.13 16.60 8.94
C GLY A 206 3.66 16.92 10.34
N PHE A 207 2.82 16.82 11.37
CA PHE A 207 3.14 17.16 12.74
C PHE A 207 2.87 16.01 13.73
N ASP A 208 2.68 14.79 13.23
CA ASP A 208 2.53 13.61 14.09
C ASP A 208 3.85 13.42 14.90
N PRO A 209 3.79 13.38 16.23
CA PRO A 209 5.00 13.42 17.06
C PRO A 209 5.73 12.07 17.12
N THR A 210 5.06 10.97 16.77
CA THR A 210 5.60 9.61 16.82
C THR A 210 5.40 8.86 15.52
N ASP A 211 6.20 7.82 15.28
CA ASP A 211 6.03 6.93 14.14
C ASP A 211 4.70 6.18 14.20
N GLU A 212 4.28 5.77 15.41
CA GLU A 212 2.99 5.12 15.65
C GLU A 212 1.82 6.01 15.22
N GLU A 213 1.79 7.28 15.61
CA GLU A 213 0.72 8.21 15.23
C GLU A 213 0.73 8.46 13.71
N TRP A 214 1.91 8.64 13.12
CA TRP A 214 2.02 8.84 11.67
C TRP A 214 1.54 7.62 10.87
N LEU A 215 2.00 6.42 11.23
CA LEU A 215 1.65 5.18 10.54
C LEU A 215 0.18 4.80 10.78
N SER A 216 -0.34 5.05 11.99
CA SER A 216 -1.76 4.87 12.29
C SER A 216 -2.63 5.79 11.44
N ALA A 217 -2.27 7.08 11.32
CA ALA A 217 -2.99 8.01 10.46
C ALA A 217 -2.96 7.58 8.98
N ALA A 218 -1.83 7.09 8.49
CA ALA A 218 -1.71 6.54 7.13
C ALA A 218 -2.63 5.32 6.95
N GLY A 219 -2.67 4.41 7.92
CA GLY A 219 -3.56 3.24 7.91
C GLY A 219 -5.05 3.59 7.92
N GLU A 220 -5.45 4.59 8.71
CA GLU A 220 -6.81 5.10 8.71
C GLU A 220 -7.26 5.60 7.33
N ARG A 221 -6.33 6.19 6.55
CA ARG A 221 -6.59 6.67 5.20
C ARG A 221 -6.77 5.54 4.20
N VAL A 222 -5.92 4.51 4.28
CA VAL A 222 -6.10 3.27 3.52
C VAL A 222 -7.48 2.69 3.79
N LYS A 223 -7.83 2.52 5.05
CA LYS A 223 -9.11 1.97 5.46
C LYS A 223 -10.28 2.80 4.94
N LYS A 224 -10.23 4.12 5.13
CA LYS A 224 -11.30 5.02 4.69
C LYS A 224 -11.50 4.97 3.18
N LEU A 225 -10.43 5.00 2.38
CA LEU A 225 -10.56 4.95 0.92
C LEU A 225 -10.98 3.57 0.44
N GLU A 226 -10.18 2.55 0.75
CA GLU A 226 -10.28 1.26 0.08
C GLU A 226 -11.32 0.32 0.71
N ILE A 227 -11.48 0.36 2.05
CA ILE A 227 -12.39 -0.55 2.75
C ILE A 227 -13.79 0.07 2.93
N GLU A 228 -13.84 1.33 3.39
CA GLU A 228 -15.12 1.96 3.74
C GLU A 228 -15.82 2.58 2.51
N ASN A 229 -15.07 3.10 1.55
CA ASN A 229 -15.61 3.77 0.37
C ASN A 229 -15.41 3.01 -0.94
N GLY A 230 -14.63 1.92 -0.94
CA GLY A 230 -14.47 1.05 -2.10
C GLY A 230 -13.59 1.62 -3.23
N GLY A 231 -12.68 2.54 -2.90
CA GLY A 231 -11.64 3.01 -3.82
C GLY A 231 -10.71 1.86 -4.21
N VAL A 232 -10.23 1.86 -5.44
CA VAL A 232 -9.36 0.82 -6.01
C VAL A 232 -8.22 1.50 -6.78
N PRO A 233 -7.29 2.16 -6.09
CA PRO A 233 -6.18 2.83 -6.78
C PRO A 233 -5.29 1.83 -7.51
N ASP A 234 -4.87 2.18 -8.73
CA ASP A 234 -3.97 1.36 -9.54
C ASP A 234 -2.56 1.29 -8.97
N HIS A 235 -2.14 2.37 -8.33
CA HIS A 235 -0.83 2.49 -7.70
C HIS A 235 -0.96 2.90 -6.25
N ILE A 236 -0.24 2.20 -5.37
CA ILE A 236 -0.13 2.53 -3.96
C ILE A 236 1.26 3.07 -3.69
N LEU A 237 1.32 4.26 -3.12
CA LEU A 237 2.57 4.89 -2.76
C LEU A 237 2.65 5.06 -1.24
N PHE A 238 3.74 4.59 -0.67
CA PHE A 238 4.11 4.88 0.71
C PHE A 238 5.27 5.88 0.67
N GLN A 239 5.03 7.07 1.14
CA GLN A 239 5.97 8.17 1.03
C GLN A 239 5.86 9.08 2.26
N SER A 240 6.99 9.57 2.73
CA SER A 240 7.06 10.61 3.75
C SER A 240 8.12 11.64 3.37
N TRP A 241 7.76 12.90 3.47
CA TRP A 241 8.66 14.07 3.40
C TRP A 241 8.79 14.76 4.77
N ASN A 242 8.22 14.15 5.81
CA ASN A 242 8.22 14.64 7.19
C ASN A 242 9.33 13.96 8.01
N ASP A 243 9.52 14.43 9.26
CA ASP A 243 10.44 13.81 10.20
C ASP A 243 10.00 12.41 10.65
N LYS A 244 8.74 12.04 10.37
CA LYS A 244 8.15 10.74 10.70
C LYS A 244 7.67 9.99 9.45
N PRO A 245 7.72 8.65 9.47
CA PRO A 245 8.38 7.83 10.48
C PRO A 245 9.90 7.89 10.34
N ASP A 246 10.60 7.97 11.47
CA ASP A 246 12.07 7.98 11.49
C ASP A 246 12.68 6.56 11.63
N HIS A 247 11.87 5.57 12.03
CA HIS A 247 12.23 4.16 12.03
C HIS A 247 11.75 3.47 10.75
N THR A 248 12.69 3.19 9.86
CA THR A 248 12.41 2.53 8.59
C THR A 248 12.47 1.00 8.71
N LEU A 249 13.32 0.47 9.59
CA LEU A 249 13.70 -0.94 9.74
C LEU A 249 13.73 -1.36 11.21
N PRO A 250 13.64 -2.68 11.51
CA PRO A 250 13.38 -3.80 10.60
C PRO A 250 11.89 -3.96 10.29
N GLU A 251 11.55 -4.65 9.20
CA GLU A 251 10.16 -4.93 8.79
C GLU A 251 9.36 -5.80 9.77
N THR A 252 10.02 -6.44 10.73
CA THR A 252 9.42 -7.29 11.77
C THR A 252 9.10 -6.54 13.06
N THR A 253 9.39 -5.24 13.11
CA THR A 253 9.11 -4.39 14.27
C THR A 253 7.94 -3.49 13.94
N ASP A 254 6.95 -3.51 14.81
CA ASP A 254 5.78 -2.64 14.71
C ASP A 254 6.17 -1.16 14.56
N PHE A 255 5.35 -0.42 13.85
CA PHE A 255 5.54 1.01 13.60
C PHE A 255 6.89 1.36 12.94
N THR A 256 7.44 0.45 12.13
CA THR A 256 8.46 0.82 11.15
C THR A 256 7.83 1.00 9.77
N PHE A 257 8.45 1.82 8.92
CA PHE A 257 7.93 2.09 7.58
C PHE A 257 7.80 0.82 6.72
N THR A 258 8.77 -0.10 6.85
CA THR A 258 8.75 -1.37 6.11
C THR A 258 7.77 -2.39 6.70
N ASN A 259 7.48 -2.34 8.01
CA ASN A 259 6.40 -3.11 8.60
C ASN A 259 5.04 -2.66 8.06
N PHE A 260 4.81 -1.35 7.95
CA PHE A 260 3.57 -0.81 7.39
C PHE A 260 3.29 -1.30 5.96
N ILE A 261 4.34 -1.44 5.12
CA ILE A 261 4.20 -2.03 3.79
C ILE A 261 3.69 -3.48 3.89
N ASN A 262 4.25 -4.29 4.78
CA ASN A 262 3.77 -5.66 4.99
C ASN A 262 2.33 -5.66 5.48
N ASP A 263 2.01 -4.87 6.51
CA ASP A 263 0.67 -4.78 7.08
C ASP A 263 -0.39 -4.39 6.02
N TYR A 264 -0.06 -3.50 5.09
CA TYR A 264 -0.95 -3.15 3.99
C TYR A 264 -1.32 -4.36 3.12
N PHE A 265 -0.36 -5.23 2.80
CA PHE A 265 -0.59 -6.39 1.95
C PHE A 265 -1.13 -7.60 2.71
N GLU A 266 -0.85 -7.72 4.00
CA GLU A 266 -1.29 -8.83 4.85
C GLU A 266 -2.69 -8.61 5.38
N ASP A 267 -2.97 -7.43 5.92
CA ASP A 267 -4.30 -7.06 6.43
C ASP A 267 -4.50 -5.54 6.39
N LYS A 268 -4.86 -4.99 5.25
CA LYS A 268 -5.17 -3.56 5.15
C LYS A 268 -6.41 -3.14 5.93
N SER A 269 -7.28 -4.07 6.33
CA SER A 269 -8.42 -3.77 7.21
C SER A 269 -7.99 -3.49 8.66
N GLY A 270 -6.84 -4.03 9.05
CA GLY A 270 -6.19 -3.78 10.34
C GLY A 270 -5.32 -2.54 10.39
N LEU A 271 -4.98 -1.94 9.26
CA LEU A 271 -4.21 -0.69 9.21
C LEU A 271 -4.95 0.44 9.94
N GLY A 272 -4.24 1.15 10.82
CA GLY A 272 -4.83 2.20 11.66
C GLY A 272 -5.58 1.69 12.88
N TYR A 273 -5.79 0.39 13.04
CA TYR A 273 -6.43 -0.23 14.18
C TYR A 273 -5.52 -1.18 14.95
N ARG A 274 -4.44 -0.68 15.53
CA ARG A 274 -4.06 -1.23 16.82
C ARG A 274 -4.83 -0.45 17.88
N ARG A 275 -6.00 -0.99 18.27
CA ARG A 275 -6.60 -0.60 19.56
C ARG A 275 -5.51 -0.81 20.59
N GLU A 276 -5.32 0.16 21.49
CA GLU A 276 -4.53 -0.10 22.70
C GLU A 276 -4.97 -1.46 23.24
N GLY A 277 -4.09 -2.49 23.17
CA GLY A 277 -4.37 -3.83 23.65
C GLY A 277 -4.66 -4.91 22.60
N GLU A 278 -4.67 -4.67 21.29
CA GLU A 278 -4.68 -5.75 20.28
C GLU A 278 -3.27 -6.34 20.11
N GLY A 279 -3.15 -7.63 20.43
CA GLY A 279 -1.92 -8.38 20.33
C GLY A 279 -1.63 -8.92 18.92
N ALA A 280 -0.49 -9.59 18.78
CA ALA A 280 -0.04 -10.20 17.53
C ALA A 280 -1.01 -11.29 17.03
N ASN A 281 -1.02 -11.56 15.70
CA ASN A 281 -1.62 -12.77 15.15
C ASN A 281 -0.86 -14.00 15.67
N LEU A 282 -1.46 -14.67 16.65
CA LEU A 282 -0.88 -15.85 17.31
C LEU A 282 -0.84 -17.09 16.42
N ALA A 283 -1.62 -17.10 15.33
CA ALA A 283 -1.70 -18.24 14.42
C ALA A 283 -0.56 -18.23 13.39
N LEU A 284 0.02 -17.05 13.10
CA LEU A 284 1.01 -16.88 12.04
C LEU A 284 2.20 -17.86 12.18
N GLY A 285 2.41 -18.69 11.16
CA GLY A 285 3.49 -19.67 11.10
C GLY A 285 3.41 -20.80 12.14
N LYS A 286 2.27 -21.01 12.79
CA LYS A 286 2.09 -22.04 13.84
C LYS A 286 1.88 -23.44 13.29
N ALA A 287 2.04 -24.41 14.17
CA ALA A 287 1.83 -25.81 13.85
C ALA A 287 0.34 -26.10 13.61
N VAL A 288 0.04 -26.68 12.46
CA VAL A 288 -1.33 -26.96 12.02
C VAL A 288 -1.55 -28.47 11.85
N ARG A 289 -2.73 -28.93 12.27
CA ARG A 289 -3.25 -30.26 11.98
C ARG A 289 -4.55 -30.14 11.20
N VAL A 290 -4.75 -31.01 10.23
CA VAL A 290 -5.93 -30.97 9.34
C VAL A 290 -6.58 -32.35 9.26
N SER A 291 -7.88 -32.39 8.96
CA SER A 291 -8.63 -33.61 8.73
C SER A 291 -8.16 -34.36 7.49
N ASN A 292 -7.87 -33.63 6.43
CA ASN A 292 -7.37 -34.13 5.15
C ASN A 292 -6.65 -33.01 4.38
N VAL A 293 -5.93 -33.38 3.31
CA VAL A 293 -5.17 -32.43 2.49
C VAL A 293 -5.11 -32.89 1.03
N THR A 294 -5.29 -31.97 0.12
CA THR A 294 -4.98 -32.14 -1.30
C THR A 294 -3.48 -31.92 -1.54
N GLU A 295 -2.89 -32.70 -2.44
CA GLU A 295 -1.47 -32.58 -2.77
C GLU A 295 -1.09 -31.14 -3.12
N GLY A 296 -0.07 -30.61 -2.42
CA GLY A 296 0.45 -29.27 -2.61
C GLY A 296 -0.30 -28.14 -1.89
N LEU A 297 -1.49 -28.38 -1.28
CA LEU A 297 -2.31 -27.37 -0.60
C LEU A 297 -2.38 -27.65 0.91
N VAL A 298 -1.23 -27.56 1.56
CA VAL A 298 -1.02 -27.99 2.95
C VAL A 298 -1.64 -27.05 3.98
N GLY A 299 -1.93 -27.57 5.18
CA GLY A 299 -2.55 -26.82 6.27
C GLY A 299 -1.78 -25.56 6.70
N ALA A 300 -0.46 -25.55 6.56
CA ALA A 300 0.37 -24.39 6.91
C ALA A 300 0.06 -23.15 6.06
N PHE A 301 -0.47 -23.32 4.87
CA PHE A 301 -0.89 -22.18 4.02
C PHE A 301 -2.11 -21.43 4.54
N ALA A 302 -2.83 -21.94 5.51
CA ALA A 302 -3.92 -21.23 6.15
C ALA A 302 -3.50 -20.40 7.37
N VAL A 303 -2.19 -20.28 7.63
CA VAL A 303 -1.61 -19.51 8.73
C VAL A 303 -0.24 -18.93 8.33
N ASP A 304 0.01 -18.69 7.05
CA ASP A 304 1.29 -18.20 6.54
C ASP A 304 1.32 -16.70 6.27
N GLY A 305 0.18 -16.02 6.43
CA GLY A 305 0.02 -14.59 6.20
C GLY A 305 -0.14 -14.22 4.72
N ASP A 306 -0.32 -15.19 3.81
CA ASP A 306 -0.46 -14.98 2.38
C ASP A 306 -1.84 -15.41 1.87
N LEU A 307 -2.72 -14.45 1.63
CA LEU A 307 -4.07 -14.70 1.04
C LEU A 307 -4.02 -15.31 -0.37
N GLY A 308 -2.86 -15.30 -1.04
CA GLY A 308 -2.63 -15.94 -2.35
C GLY A 308 -2.44 -17.46 -2.24
N THR A 309 -2.07 -17.97 -1.08
CA THR A 309 -1.99 -19.41 -0.76
C THR A 309 -3.28 -19.93 -0.14
N LEU A 310 -3.44 -21.25 0.00
CA LEU A 310 -4.59 -21.81 0.70
C LEU A 310 -4.34 -23.27 1.13
N TRP A 311 -4.93 -23.68 2.25
CA TRP A 311 -5.16 -25.07 2.53
C TRP A 311 -6.44 -25.54 1.85
N ASN A 312 -6.41 -26.74 1.27
CA ASN A 312 -7.61 -27.40 0.74
C ASN A 312 -7.66 -28.85 1.22
N SER A 313 -8.77 -29.22 1.84
CA SER A 313 -9.01 -30.57 2.34
C SER A 313 -9.12 -31.63 1.26
N GLY A 314 -9.40 -31.24 0.00
CA GLY A 314 -9.67 -32.17 -1.09
C GLY A 314 -11.05 -32.86 -0.99
N GLY A 315 -11.91 -32.38 -0.10
CA GLY A 315 -13.23 -32.98 0.10
C GLY A 315 -14.27 -32.01 0.65
N GLY A 316 -15.54 -32.40 0.48
CA GLY A 316 -16.66 -31.70 1.10
C GLY A 316 -16.73 -31.94 2.63
N PRO A 317 -17.70 -31.34 3.31
CA PRO A 317 -17.88 -31.50 4.76
C PRO A 317 -18.06 -32.97 5.18
N ILE A 318 -17.62 -33.36 6.38
CA ILE A 318 -17.12 -32.55 7.48
C ILE A 318 -15.58 -32.53 7.42
N GLN A 319 -15.00 -31.33 7.45
CA GLN A 319 -13.54 -31.16 7.48
C GLN A 319 -13.15 -30.15 8.56
N TRP A 320 -11.94 -30.27 9.08
CA TRP A 320 -11.47 -29.36 10.11
C TRP A 320 -9.98 -29.05 9.95
N ILE A 321 -9.59 -27.87 10.48
CA ILE A 321 -8.24 -27.39 10.67
C ILE A 321 -8.05 -26.99 12.13
N GLU A 322 -6.93 -27.37 12.75
CA GLU A 322 -6.58 -27.08 14.14
C GLU A 322 -5.19 -26.46 14.21
N ILE A 323 -5.10 -25.34 14.89
CA ILE A 323 -3.89 -24.53 15.08
C ILE A 323 -3.44 -24.70 16.53
N ASP A 324 -2.16 -25.04 16.77
CA ASP A 324 -1.53 -25.03 18.08
C ASP A 324 -0.74 -23.73 18.27
N LEU A 325 -1.22 -22.83 19.08
CA LEU A 325 -0.58 -21.55 19.35
C LEU A 325 0.73 -21.66 20.13
N GLY A 326 1.03 -22.87 20.67
CA GLY A 326 2.27 -23.18 21.37
C GLY A 326 2.27 -22.87 22.87
N ALA A 327 1.37 -21.99 23.32
CA ALA A 327 1.13 -21.65 24.72
C ALA A 327 -0.33 -21.22 24.93
N GLU A 328 -0.74 -21.01 26.18
CA GLU A 328 -2.06 -20.45 26.48
C GLU A 328 -2.03 -18.92 26.39
N TYR A 329 -2.98 -18.34 25.64
CA TYR A 329 -3.16 -16.92 25.43
C TYR A 329 -4.58 -16.48 25.73
N SER A 330 -4.81 -15.19 25.86
CA SER A 330 -6.14 -14.56 25.89
C SER A 330 -6.50 -14.11 24.49
N ILE A 331 -7.56 -14.68 23.89
CA ILE A 331 -7.94 -14.42 22.50
C ILE A 331 -8.94 -13.27 22.45
N LEU A 332 -8.59 -12.20 21.71
CA LEU A 332 -9.43 -11.05 21.49
C LEU A 332 -10.36 -11.24 20.28
N ARG A 333 -9.83 -11.83 19.19
CA ARG A 333 -10.55 -11.98 17.91
C ARG A 333 -10.07 -13.20 17.16
N VAL A 334 -10.94 -13.80 16.36
CA VAL A 334 -10.59 -14.79 15.34
C VAL A 334 -11.19 -14.36 14.02
N GLU A 335 -10.39 -14.36 12.97
CA GLU A 335 -10.81 -14.05 11.61
C GLU A 335 -10.50 -15.23 10.69
N LEU A 336 -11.46 -15.56 9.81
CA LEU A 336 -11.36 -16.69 8.90
C LEU A 336 -11.61 -16.18 7.48
N THR A 337 -10.66 -16.41 6.58
CA THR A 337 -10.79 -16.08 5.15
C THR A 337 -10.93 -17.36 4.32
N PRO A 338 -12.14 -17.72 3.90
CA PRO A 338 -12.38 -18.96 3.16
C PRO A 338 -11.95 -18.84 1.68
N SER A 339 -11.54 -19.99 1.11
CA SER A 339 -11.56 -20.19 -0.33
C SER A 339 -12.84 -20.95 -0.69
N GLN A 340 -13.90 -20.19 -1.04
CA GLN A 340 -15.27 -20.73 -1.21
C GLN A 340 -15.78 -20.57 -2.64
N TYR A 341 -15.61 -21.61 -3.46
CA TYR A 341 -16.16 -21.64 -4.81
C TYR A 341 -16.78 -23.02 -5.12
N PRO A 342 -18.07 -23.09 -5.51
CA PRO A 342 -19.00 -21.97 -5.62
C PRO A 342 -19.37 -21.37 -4.26
N ALA A 343 -19.77 -20.09 -4.26
CA ALA A 343 -20.36 -19.45 -3.09
C ALA A 343 -21.71 -20.11 -2.73
N GLY A 344 -22.09 -20.08 -1.45
CA GLY A 344 -23.35 -20.67 -0.99
C GLY A 344 -23.44 -20.78 0.52
N GLU A 345 -24.48 -21.46 1.00
CA GLU A 345 -24.71 -21.66 2.44
C GLU A 345 -23.63 -22.51 3.07
N THR A 346 -23.02 -22.01 4.14
CA THR A 346 -21.99 -22.69 4.91
C THR A 346 -22.30 -22.68 6.41
N VAL A 347 -21.70 -23.64 7.13
CA VAL A 347 -21.67 -23.63 8.60
C VAL A 347 -20.25 -23.98 9.03
N HIS A 348 -19.58 -23.02 9.69
CA HIS A 348 -18.26 -23.17 10.25
C HIS A 348 -18.32 -22.99 11.76
N ARG A 349 -17.91 -24.01 12.51
CA ARG A 349 -17.86 -23.98 13.99
C ARG A 349 -16.45 -23.61 14.42
N LEU A 350 -16.33 -22.55 15.21
CA LEU A 350 -15.10 -22.17 15.86
C LEU A 350 -15.04 -22.81 17.26
N LEU A 351 -14.04 -23.65 17.46
CA LEU A 351 -13.82 -24.39 18.68
C LEU A 351 -12.48 -23.98 19.30
N VAL A 352 -12.45 -23.76 20.59
CA VAL A 352 -11.25 -23.37 21.33
C VAL A 352 -10.97 -24.29 22.50
N ALA A 353 -9.70 -24.49 22.84
CA ALA A 353 -9.29 -25.31 23.96
C ALA A 353 -8.00 -24.78 24.60
N GLY A 354 -7.88 -24.96 25.92
CA GLY A 354 -6.61 -24.80 26.63
C GLY A 354 -5.67 -26.01 26.42
N SER A 355 -4.61 -26.07 27.21
CA SER A 355 -3.59 -27.12 27.17
C SER A 355 -4.14 -28.54 27.39
N ASN A 356 -5.31 -28.67 28.02
CA ASN A 356 -5.99 -29.95 28.25
C ASN A 356 -6.70 -30.53 26.99
N ARG A 357 -6.78 -29.74 25.88
CA ARG A 357 -7.45 -30.10 24.62
C ARG A 357 -8.95 -30.43 24.75
N GLN A 358 -9.62 -29.92 25.77
CA GLN A 358 -11.07 -30.01 25.85
C GLN A 358 -11.69 -28.83 25.08
N PHE A 359 -12.19 -29.12 23.88
CA PHE A 359 -12.75 -28.11 22.99
C PHE A 359 -14.15 -27.67 23.43
N ASN A 360 -14.33 -26.35 23.46
CA ASN A 360 -15.62 -25.71 23.62
C ASN A 360 -15.92 -24.87 22.38
N GLU A 361 -17.19 -24.81 21.99
CA GLU A 361 -17.64 -23.95 20.90
C GLU A 361 -17.61 -22.49 21.33
N ALA A 362 -16.83 -21.69 20.61
CA ALA A 362 -16.72 -20.25 20.84
C ALA A 362 -17.68 -19.45 19.96
N ASN A 363 -17.89 -19.92 18.71
CA ASN A 363 -18.80 -19.29 17.75
C ASN A 363 -19.26 -20.30 16.68
N VAL A 364 -20.34 -19.93 15.97
CA VAL A 364 -20.77 -20.57 14.73
C VAL A 364 -21.00 -19.50 13.69
N PHE A 365 -20.29 -19.59 12.56
CA PHE A 365 -20.54 -18.79 11.37
C PHE A 365 -21.51 -19.57 10.49
N GLU A 366 -22.72 -19.06 10.33
CA GLU A 366 -23.78 -19.69 9.55
C GLU A 366 -24.39 -18.69 8.58
N GLY A 367 -24.47 -19.06 7.30
CA GLY A 367 -25.07 -18.24 6.25
C GLY A 367 -24.36 -18.37 4.91
N TYR A 368 -24.72 -17.47 4.01
CA TYR A 368 -24.12 -17.41 2.68
C TYR A 368 -22.70 -16.89 2.73
N THR A 369 -21.76 -17.67 2.19
CA THR A 369 -20.32 -17.35 2.18
C THR A 369 -19.79 -17.34 0.75
N SER A 370 -18.97 -16.35 0.43
CA SER A 370 -18.26 -16.21 -0.84
C SER A 370 -16.74 -16.33 -0.67
N ASP A 371 -16.02 -16.51 -1.78
CA ASP A 371 -14.56 -16.59 -1.77
C ASP A 371 -13.93 -15.30 -1.25
N GLY A 372 -12.97 -15.41 -0.33
CA GLY A 372 -12.28 -14.27 0.27
C GLY A 372 -13.08 -13.42 1.26
N GLN A 373 -14.34 -13.81 1.58
CA GLN A 373 -15.14 -13.10 2.57
C GLN A 373 -14.62 -13.30 3.98
N ALA A 374 -14.24 -12.21 4.68
CA ALA A 374 -13.85 -12.30 6.08
C ALA A 374 -15.03 -12.69 6.98
N LEU A 375 -14.84 -13.75 7.78
CA LEU A 375 -15.77 -14.19 8.81
C LEU A 375 -15.14 -13.88 10.17
N VAL A 376 -15.63 -12.85 10.86
CA VAL A 376 -15.00 -12.30 12.07
C VAL A 376 -15.78 -12.68 13.32
N PHE A 377 -15.08 -13.20 14.31
CA PHE A 377 -15.58 -13.41 15.66
C PHE A 377 -14.83 -12.53 16.65
N SER A 378 -15.55 -11.61 17.29
CA SER A 378 -15.03 -10.74 18.36
C SER A 378 -15.90 -10.94 19.61
N PRO A 379 -15.44 -11.71 20.60
CA PRO A 379 -16.20 -11.91 21.85
C PRO A 379 -16.29 -10.59 22.63
N SER A 380 -17.33 -10.45 23.43
CA SER A 380 -17.55 -9.24 24.28
C SER A 380 -16.46 -9.01 25.33
N SER A 381 -15.67 -10.03 25.63
CA SER A 381 -14.45 -10.01 26.44
C SER A 381 -13.50 -11.09 25.95
N PRO A 382 -12.17 -10.90 26.06
CA PRO A 382 -11.19 -11.88 25.63
C PRO A 382 -11.43 -13.26 26.24
N ILE A 383 -11.22 -14.32 25.44
CA ILE A 383 -11.34 -15.70 25.90
C ILE A 383 -9.99 -16.14 26.49
N PRO A 384 -9.87 -16.35 27.79
CA PRO A 384 -8.58 -16.66 28.42
C PRO A 384 -8.16 -18.11 28.25
N SER A 385 -6.87 -18.39 28.40
CA SER A 385 -6.25 -19.71 28.49
C SER A 385 -6.52 -20.60 27.28
N ILE A 386 -6.42 -20.06 26.08
CA ILE A 386 -6.58 -20.79 24.83
C ILE A 386 -5.20 -21.12 24.22
N GLN A 387 -4.96 -22.40 23.96
CA GLN A 387 -3.77 -22.89 23.23
C GLN A 387 -4.14 -23.47 21.85
N PHE A 388 -5.35 -24.04 21.70
CA PHE A 388 -5.77 -24.67 20.46
C PHE A 388 -7.00 -23.98 19.91
N VAL A 389 -6.94 -23.65 18.60
CA VAL A 389 -8.07 -23.12 17.85
C VAL A 389 -8.38 -24.09 16.72
N ARG A 390 -9.64 -24.49 16.60
CA ARG A 390 -10.10 -25.39 15.52
C ARG A 390 -11.30 -24.80 14.81
N VAL A 391 -11.24 -24.83 13.49
CA VAL A 391 -12.38 -24.51 12.62
C VAL A 391 -12.88 -25.82 12.01
N GLU A 392 -14.15 -26.13 12.26
CA GLU A 392 -14.84 -27.31 11.72
C GLU A 392 -15.96 -26.88 10.78
N THR A 393 -15.84 -27.19 9.50
CA THR A 393 -16.87 -26.90 8.49
C THR A 393 -17.80 -28.10 8.37
N THR A 394 -19.08 -27.89 8.71
CA THR A 394 -20.10 -28.94 8.71
C THR A 394 -21.07 -28.85 7.55
N VAL A 395 -21.20 -27.66 6.93
CA VAL A 395 -21.97 -27.42 5.70
C VAL A 395 -21.15 -26.57 4.76
N SER A 396 -21.06 -26.97 3.50
CA SER A 396 -20.47 -26.18 2.41
C SER A 396 -20.91 -26.79 1.07
N PRO A 397 -21.22 -26.00 0.06
CA PRO A 397 -21.47 -26.47 -1.31
C PRO A 397 -20.19 -26.85 -2.06
N SER A 398 -19.02 -26.59 -1.46
CA SER A 398 -17.69 -26.77 -2.03
C SER A 398 -16.82 -27.71 -1.18
N TRP A 399 -15.60 -27.99 -1.65
CA TRP A 399 -14.52 -28.52 -0.81
C TRP A 399 -14.16 -27.49 0.26
N VAL A 400 -13.80 -27.98 1.44
CA VAL A 400 -13.41 -27.09 2.54
C VAL A 400 -11.99 -26.60 2.33
N ALA A 401 -11.84 -25.30 2.21
CA ALA A 401 -10.56 -24.65 2.01
C ALA A 401 -10.50 -23.30 2.71
N TRP A 402 -9.33 -22.96 3.25
CA TRP A 402 -9.05 -21.70 3.94
C TRP A 402 -7.81 -21.03 3.34
N ARG A 403 -7.96 -19.74 3.01
CA ARG A 403 -6.83 -18.87 2.62
C ARG A 403 -6.03 -18.47 3.84
N GLU A 404 -6.73 -17.97 4.88
CA GLU A 404 -6.06 -17.54 6.10
C GLU A 404 -6.97 -17.74 7.33
N ILE A 405 -6.37 -18.00 8.48
CA ILE A 405 -6.99 -18.05 9.79
C ILE A 405 -6.10 -17.27 10.75
N GLU A 406 -6.63 -16.17 11.24
CA GLU A 406 -5.94 -15.31 12.18
C GLU A 406 -6.53 -15.45 13.59
N VAL A 407 -5.67 -15.43 14.59
CA VAL A 407 -6.03 -15.50 16.00
C VAL A 407 -5.32 -14.38 16.73
N ILE A 408 -6.07 -13.37 17.14
CA ILE A 408 -5.51 -12.14 17.69
C ILE A 408 -5.46 -12.21 19.22
N ASP A 409 -4.28 -11.93 19.78
CA ASP A 409 -4.04 -11.84 21.22
C ASP A 409 -4.76 -10.63 21.82
N ALA A 410 -5.21 -10.74 23.07
CA ALA A 410 -5.77 -9.61 23.80
C ALA A 410 -4.69 -8.67 24.39
N GLY A 411 -3.41 -9.02 24.22
CA GLY A 411 -2.32 -8.33 24.90
C GLY A 411 -2.24 -8.65 26.41
N PRO A 412 -1.23 -8.14 27.09
CA PRO A 412 -1.03 -8.37 28.52
C PRO A 412 -2.01 -7.65 29.40
#